data_8dc48ba8cf0a1b682c42948b4c67b40c
#
_entry.id   8dc48ba8cf0a1b682c42948b4c67b40c
#
_cell.length_a   1.000
_cell.length_b   1.000
_cell.length_c   1.000
_cell.angle_alpha   90.00
_cell.angle_beta   90.00
_cell.angle_gamma   90.00
#
_symmetry.space_group_name_H-M   'P 1'
#
loop_
_entity.id
_entity.type
_entity.pdbx_description
1 polymer ?
#
loop_
_entity_poly.entity_id
_entity_poly.type
_entity_poly.pdbx_seq_one_letter_code
_entity_poly.pdbx_strand_id
1 'polypeptide(L)'
;MNTVRLGNISIAEFKAFLESMGCVRVDNGNEGHEKWIKPGITRPIIFQTHIDPIPEFIMRNNLRILEISRKEFVEWHIGKKTKTKKS
;
A
#
# COMPACT_ATOMS: atom_id res chain seq x y z
N MET A 1 19.53 -11.04 3.15
CA MET A 1 19.16 -9.86 2.82
C MET A 1 17.89 -9.83 2.14
N ASN A 2 17.09 -8.98 2.48
CA ASN A 2 15.84 -8.92 1.90
C ASN A 2 15.79 -8.07 0.74
N THR A 3 15.22 -8.51 -0.32
CA THR A 3 15.16 -7.75 -1.53
C THR A 3 13.74 -7.64 -2.00
N VAL A 4 12.86 -7.27 -1.11
CA VAL A 4 11.48 -7.01 -1.50
C VAL A 4 11.48 -5.83 -2.43
N ARG A 5 10.89 -6.02 -3.60
CA ARG A 5 10.84 -4.95 -4.59
C ARG A 5 9.49 -4.34 -4.58
N LEU A 6 9.45 -3.02 -4.62
CA LEU A 6 8.18 -2.32 -4.64
C LEU A 6 7.38 -2.62 -5.91
N GLY A 7 8.04 -3.07 -6.95
CA GLY A 7 7.34 -3.41 -8.18
C GLY A 7 6.62 -4.75 -8.15
N ASN A 8 6.77 -5.51 -7.09
CA ASN A 8 6.13 -6.81 -6.98
C ASN A 8 5.00 -6.84 -5.95
N ILE A 9 4.47 -5.71 -5.61
CA ILE A 9 3.42 -5.65 -4.60
C ILE A 9 2.07 -5.76 -5.28
N SER A 10 1.29 -6.74 -4.89
CA SER A 10 -0.03 -6.90 -5.47
C SER A 10 -1.00 -5.87 -4.91
N ILE A 11 -2.09 -5.67 -5.63
CA ILE A 11 -3.14 -4.77 -5.15
C ILE A 11 -3.66 -5.26 -3.81
N ALA A 12 -3.87 -6.57 -3.66
CA ALA A 12 -4.38 -7.10 -2.39
C ALA A 12 -3.42 -6.83 -1.25
N GLU A 13 -2.12 -6.96 -1.49
CA GLU A 13 -1.14 -6.69 -0.45
C GLU A 13 -1.12 -5.21 -0.07
N PHE A 14 -1.23 -4.35 -1.05
CA PHE A 14 -1.21 -2.92 -0.76
C PHE A 14 -2.47 -2.50 -0.01
N LYS A 15 -3.62 -3.05 -0.37
CA LYS A 15 -4.85 -2.74 0.35
C LYS A 15 -4.75 -3.20 1.80
N ALA A 16 -4.18 -4.36 2.04
CA ALA A 16 -3.99 -4.84 3.41
C ALA A 16 -3.08 -3.88 4.18
N PHE A 17 -2.04 -3.38 3.53
CA PHE A 17 -1.15 -2.43 4.17
C PHE A 17 -1.89 -1.13 4.51
N LEU A 18 -2.70 -0.63 3.58
CA LEU A 18 -3.45 0.61 3.82
C LEU A 18 -4.40 0.42 5.01
N GLU A 19 -5.05 -0.71 5.08
CA GLU A 19 -5.94 -0.97 6.21
C GLU A 19 -5.15 -1.01 7.52
N SER A 20 -3.98 -1.61 7.49
CA SER A 20 -3.17 -1.70 8.69
C SER A 20 -2.68 -0.33 9.16
N MET A 21 -2.63 0.63 8.25
CA MET A 21 -2.20 1.98 8.59
C MET A 21 -3.36 2.87 9.03
N GLY A 22 -4.56 2.32 9.07
CA GLY A 22 -5.72 3.12 9.44
C GLY A 22 -6.33 3.90 8.31
N CYS A 23 -5.98 3.57 7.08
CA CYS A 23 -6.57 4.22 5.93
C CYS A 23 -7.97 3.67 5.66
N VAL A 24 -8.81 4.50 5.07
CA VAL A 24 -10.18 4.12 4.75
C VAL A 24 -10.41 4.32 3.26
N ARG A 25 -11.02 3.34 2.63
CA ARG A 25 -11.35 3.44 1.22
C ARG A 25 -12.56 4.34 1.07
N VAL A 26 -12.51 5.23 0.10
CA VAL A 26 -13.64 6.12 -0.18
C VAL A 26 -14.02 5.98 -1.63
N ASP A 27 -15.29 6.26 -1.91
CA ASP A 27 -15.79 6.19 -3.26
C ASP A 27 -15.41 7.46 -3.99
N ASN A 28 -14.71 7.34 -5.09
CA ASN A 28 -14.32 8.51 -5.86
C ASN A 28 -15.07 8.60 -7.18
N GLY A 29 -16.05 7.72 -7.40
CA GLY A 29 -16.83 7.77 -8.62
C GLY A 29 -16.08 7.44 -9.88
N ASN A 30 -14.92 6.85 -9.76
CA ASN A 30 -14.08 6.56 -10.91
C ASN A 30 -13.74 5.08 -10.93
N GLU A 31 -14.41 4.34 -11.77
CA GLU A 31 -14.12 2.92 -11.93
C GLU A 31 -12.68 2.77 -12.39
N GLY A 32 -12.00 1.80 -12.02
CA GLY A 32 -10.64 1.59 -12.43
C GLY A 32 -9.62 2.22 -11.51
N HIS A 33 -10.06 3.03 -10.54
CA HIS A 33 -9.17 3.63 -9.55
C HIS A 33 -9.77 3.49 -8.18
N GLU A 34 -8.94 3.26 -7.19
CA GLU A 34 -9.37 3.29 -5.80
C GLU A 34 -8.73 4.47 -5.12
N LYS A 35 -9.47 5.06 -4.21
CA LYS A 35 -9.01 6.20 -3.45
C LYS A 35 -9.13 5.88 -1.98
N TRP A 36 -8.06 6.10 -1.24
CA TRP A 36 -8.01 5.86 0.19
C TRP A 36 -7.56 7.13 0.88
N ILE A 37 -8.07 7.36 2.09
CA ILE A 37 -7.66 8.51 2.88
C ILE A 37 -7.20 8.05 4.23
N LYS A 38 -6.40 8.88 4.88
CA LYS A 38 -5.90 8.58 6.21
C LYS A 38 -6.00 9.85 7.03
N PRO A 39 -6.56 9.78 8.25
CA PRO A 39 -6.63 10.97 9.11
C PRO A 39 -5.23 11.53 9.34
N GLY A 40 -5.10 12.83 9.22
CA GLY A 40 -3.81 13.47 9.39
C GLY A 40 -2.99 13.61 8.13
N ILE A 41 -3.43 12.99 7.05
CA ILE A 41 -2.76 13.10 5.76
C ILE A 41 -3.69 13.85 4.83
N THR A 42 -3.18 14.89 4.17
CA THR A 42 -4.05 15.74 3.38
C THR A 42 -4.24 15.24 1.95
N ARG A 43 -3.37 14.38 1.47
CA ARG A 43 -3.46 13.90 0.10
C ARG A 43 -3.97 12.48 0.08
N PRO A 44 -4.82 12.15 -0.89
CA PRO A 44 -5.35 10.79 -0.95
C PRO A 44 -4.33 9.82 -1.55
N ILE A 45 -4.53 8.55 -1.26
CA ILE A 45 -3.78 7.48 -1.87
C ILE A 45 -4.63 6.96 -3.02
N ILE A 46 -4.09 6.98 -4.24
CA ILE A 46 -4.85 6.57 -5.41
C ILE A 46 -4.02 5.58 -6.22
N PHE A 47 -4.66 4.53 -6.69
CA PHE A 47 -3.99 3.58 -7.58
C PHE A 47 -5.03 2.93 -8.47
N GLN A 48 -4.55 2.38 -9.59
CA GLN A 48 -5.44 1.75 -10.56
C GLN A 48 -5.72 0.32 -10.13
N THR A 49 -6.98 -0.12 -10.33
CA THR A 49 -7.39 -1.41 -9.82
C THR A 49 -7.21 -2.53 -10.82
N HIS A 50 -6.87 -2.21 -12.07
CA HIS A 50 -6.70 -3.23 -13.10
C HIS A 50 -5.26 -3.45 -13.52
N ILE A 51 -4.31 -2.88 -12.79
CA ILE A 51 -2.90 -3.09 -13.05
C ILE A 51 -2.29 -3.73 -11.82
N ASP A 52 -1.90 -4.98 -11.97
CA ASP A 52 -1.44 -5.77 -10.85
C ASP A 52 -0.23 -6.60 -11.32
N PRO A 53 0.92 -6.45 -10.70
CA PRO A 53 1.18 -5.70 -9.46
C PRO A 53 1.16 -4.20 -9.69
N ILE A 54 1.11 -3.47 -8.60
CA ILE A 54 1.09 -2.02 -8.66
C ILE A 54 2.45 -1.54 -9.17
N PRO A 55 2.47 -0.63 -10.16
CA PRO A 55 3.75 -0.13 -10.66
C PRO A 55 4.58 0.50 -9.55
N GLU A 56 5.87 0.29 -9.63
CA GLU A 56 6.76 0.72 -8.57
C GLU A 56 6.67 2.21 -8.28
N PHE A 57 6.57 3.03 -9.35
CA PHE A 57 6.53 4.47 -9.11
C PHE A 57 5.25 4.89 -8.41
N ILE A 58 4.17 4.16 -8.60
CA ILE A 58 2.93 4.42 -7.89
C ILE A 58 3.11 4.04 -6.42
N MET A 59 3.76 2.91 -6.15
CA MET A 59 4.05 2.53 -4.78
C MET A 59 4.89 3.59 -4.08
N ARG A 60 5.96 4.05 -4.73
CA ARG A 60 6.82 5.05 -4.12
C ARG A 60 6.09 6.33 -3.84
N ASN A 61 5.26 6.77 -4.78
CA ASN A 61 4.53 8.00 -4.61
C ASN A 61 3.56 7.90 -3.43
N ASN A 62 2.86 6.79 -3.33
CA ASN A 62 1.89 6.61 -2.26
C ASN A 62 2.56 6.47 -0.90
N LEU A 63 3.70 5.80 -0.84
CA LEU A 63 4.43 5.73 0.42
C LEU A 63 4.90 7.11 0.86
N ARG A 64 5.29 7.95 -0.11
CA ARG A 64 5.69 9.31 0.22
C ARG A 64 4.50 10.10 0.78
N ILE A 65 3.34 9.94 0.18
CA ILE A 65 2.14 10.62 0.68
C ILE A 65 1.83 10.18 2.10
N LEU A 66 2.01 8.88 2.38
CA LEU A 66 1.76 8.35 3.71
C LEU A 66 2.87 8.70 4.69
N GLU A 67 3.97 9.26 4.20
CA GLU A 67 5.13 9.60 5.02
C GLU A 67 5.74 8.34 5.64
N ILE A 68 5.76 7.27 4.86
CA ILE A 68 6.31 6.00 5.29
C ILE A 68 7.52 5.67 4.42
N SER A 69 8.61 5.26 5.05
CA SER A 69 9.79 4.92 4.30
C SER A 69 9.63 3.57 3.64
N ARG A 70 10.42 3.34 2.59
CA ARG A 70 10.45 2.04 1.96
C ARG A 70 10.79 0.95 2.96
N LYS A 71 11.70 1.25 3.86
CA LYS A 71 12.11 0.28 4.88
C LYS A 71 10.94 -0.11 5.76
N GLU A 72 10.14 0.84 6.17
CA GLU A 72 8.99 0.54 7.01
C GLU A 72 7.99 -0.35 6.28
N PHE A 73 7.74 -0.05 5.01
CA PHE A 73 6.82 -0.88 4.26
C PHE A 73 7.36 -2.29 4.09
N VAL A 74 8.65 -2.41 3.78
CA VAL A 74 9.27 -3.71 3.58
C VAL A 74 9.19 -4.53 4.87
N GLU A 75 9.43 -3.90 5.99
CA GLU A 75 9.36 -4.60 7.27
C GLU A 75 7.95 -5.10 7.54
N TRP A 76 6.96 -4.29 7.23
CA TRP A 76 5.58 -4.74 7.38
C TRP A 76 5.30 -5.93 6.47
N HIS A 77 5.73 -5.84 5.23
CA HIS A 77 5.46 -6.86 4.23
C HIS A 77 6.09 -8.20 4.63
N ILE A 78 7.31 -8.16 5.11
CA ILE A 78 7.99 -9.35 5.55
C ILE A 78 7.31 -9.91 6.79
N GLY A 79 6.97 -9.07 7.72
CA GLY A 79 6.32 -9.50 8.94
C GLY A 79 4.99 -10.18 8.65
N LYS A 80 4.24 -9.65 7.70
CA LYS A 80 2.99 -10.26 7.35
C LYS A 80 3.19 -11.65 6.77
N LYS A 81 4.20 -11.83 5.94
CA LYS A 81 4.43 -13.11 5.35
C LYS A 81 4.90 -14.15 6.34
N THR A 82 5.66 -13.72 7.34
CA THR A 82 6.19 -14.67 8.27
C THR A 82 5.36 -14.81 9.53
N LYS A 83 4.28 -14.03 9.66
CA LYS A 83 3.54 -13.96 10.84
C LYS A 83 2.70 -15.12 11.06
N THR A 84 2.67 -15.99 10.23
CA THR A 84 1.79 -17.04 10.35
C THR A 84 1.86 -17.70 11.65
N LYS A 85 2.81 -17.71 12.29
CA LYS A 85 2.84 -18.34 13.41
C LYS A 85 2.69 -17.68 14.48
N LYS A 86 2.52 -17.08 14.74
CA LYS A 86 2.50 -16.46 15.78
C LYS A 86 1.64 -16.69 16.50
N SER A 87 1.31 -16.93 16.53
CA SER A 87 0.53 -17.18 17.18
C SER A 87 0.18 -17.00 17.92
#